data_67ce8785639f37f3ffcb55dcaf0ddf9d
#
_entry.id   67ce8785639f37f3ffcb55dcaf0ddf9d
#
_cell.length_a   1.000
_cell.length_b   1.000
_cell.length_c   1.000
_cell.angle_alpha   90.00
_cell.angle_beta   90.00
_cell.angle_gamma   90.00
#
_symmetry.space_group_name_H-M   'P 1'
#
loop_
_entity.id
_entity.type
_entity.pdbx_description
1 polymer ?
#
loop_
_entity_poly.entity_id
_entity_poly.type
_entity_poly.pdbx_seq_one_letter_code
_entity_poly.pdbx_strand_id
1 'polypeptide(L)'
;MDFNEGEIIYIDKPLHWTSFDVVKRIRLRILRRIKQKKLKVGHAGTLDPLATGVMIICTGRATKRIEEFQYQTKEYIATLRLGATTPSFDLETEIDGVYPHEHITRESVERTLPRFVGSIMPVSYTHLRAHETA
;
A
#
# COMPACT_ATOMS: atom_id res chain seq x y z
N MET A 1 7.06 4.94 26.82
CA MET A 1 6.83 5.42 25.45
C MET A 1 6.74 6.94 25.48
N ASP A 2 7.69 7.60 24.85
CA ASP A 2 7.65 9.05 24.62
C ASP A 2 7.40 9.33 23.14
N PHE A 3 6.15 9.64 22.82
CA PHE A 3 5.73 9.87 21.43
C PHE A 3 6.30 11.17 20.83
N ASN A 4 6.80 12.11 21.62
CA ASN A 4 7.43 13.34 21.12
C ASN A 4 8.89 13.10 20.76
N GLU A 5 9.62 12.37 21.59
CA GLU A 5 10.99 11.92 21.29
C GLU A 5 10.98 10.97 20.09
N GLY A 6 9.96 10.14 19.95
CA GLY A 6 9.70 9.35 18.76
C GLY A 6 9.61 7.86 19.01
N GLU A 7 8.51 7.31 18.58
CA GLU A 7 8.24 5.87 18.62
C GLU A 7 8.00 5.33 17.21
N ILE A 8 8.37 4.07 17.01
CA ILE A 8 8.09 3.31 15.82
C ILE A 8 7.05 2.27 16.18
N ILE A 9 5.92 2.29 15.48
CA ILE A 9 4.75 1.44 15.77
C ILE A 9 4.45 0.63 14.52
N TYR A 10 4.34 -0.68 14.67
CA TYR A 10 3.92 -1.59 13.62
C TYR A 10 2.42 -1.85 13.76
N ILE A 11 1.70 -1.64 12.67
CA ILE A 11 0.24 -1.79 12.63
C ILE A 11 -0.12 -2.72 11.48
N ASP A 12 -1.00 -3.68 11.73
CA ASP A 12 -1.69 -4.41 10.68
C ASP A 12 -2.83 -3.53 10.16
N LYS A 13 -2.71 -3.08 8.89
CA LYS A 13 -3.70 -2.19 8.29
C LYS A 13 -4.98 -2.97 7.98
N PRO A 14 -6.13 -2.54 8.50
CA PRO A 14 -7.41 -3.18 8.17
C PRO A 14 -7.76 -3.00 6.68
N LEU A 15 -8.50 -3.98 6.15
CA LEU A 15 -9.11 -3.91 4.84
C LEU A 15 -10.05 -2.68 4.74
N HIS A 16 -10.12 -2.07 3.58
CA HIS A 16 -10.91 -0.87 3.26
C HIS A 16 -10.49 0.42 3.97
N TRP A 17 -9.40 0.41 4.71
CA TRP A 17 -8.83 1.62 5.28
C TRP A 17 -7.72 2.15 4.37
N THR A 18 -7.68 3.47 4.19
CA THR A 18 -6.50 4.11 3.61
C THR A 18 -5.37 4.16 4.64
N SER A 19 -4.14 4.25 4.16
CA SER A 19 -2.98 4.47 5.04
C SER A 19 -3.12 5.76 5.86
N PHE A 20 -3.77 6.78 5.29
CA PHE A 20 -4.05 8.04 5.98
C PHE A 20 -5.06 7.88 7.13
N ASP A 21 -6.10 7.04 6.97
CA ASP A 21 -7.08 6.77 8.03
C ASP A 21 -6.39 6.14 9.25
N VAL A 22 -5.46 5.21 9.02
CA VAL A 22 -4.66 4.60 10.08
C VAL A 22 -3.85 5.66 10.83
N VAL A 23 -3.10 6.49 10.11
CA VAL A 23 -2.29 7.58 10.68
C VAL A 23 -3.17 8.53 11.50
N LYS A 24 -4.30 8.98 10.93
CA LYS A 24 -5.26 9.87 11.58
C LYS A 24 -5.79 9.27 12.88
N ARG A 25 -6.18 8.00 12.84
CA ARG A 25 -6.73 7.28 14.00
C ARG A 25 -5.73 7.15 15.13
N ILE A 26 -4.50 6.73 14.80
CA ILE A 26 -3.41 6.58 15.76
C ILE A 26 -3.05 7.95 16.37
N ARG A 27 -2.86 8.96 15.53
CA ARG A 27 -2.55 10.32 15.98
C ARG A 27 -3.57 10.84 16.99
N LEU A 28 -4.88 10.69 16.70
CA LEU A 28 -5.93 11.13 17.60
C LEU A 28 -5.93 10.39 18.94
N ARG A 29 -5.69 9.08 18.92
CA ARG A 29 -5.60 8.27 20.14
C ARG A 29 -4.41 8.68 21.00
N ILE A 30 -3.24 8.88 20.39
CA ILE A 30 -2.04 9.31 21.11
C ILE A 30 -2.25 10.70 21.71
N LEU A 31 -2.74 11.67 20.92
CA LEU A 31 -2.99 13.05 21.40
C LEU A 31 -3.92 13.08 22.61
N ARG A 32 -4.98 12.26 22.61
CA ARG A 32 -5.88 12.14 23.77
C ARG A 32 -5.16 11.57 24.99
N ARG A 33 -4.32 10.55 24.81
CA ARG A 33 -3.58 9.89 25.89
C ARG A 33 -2.55 10.80 26.53
N ILE A 34 -1.80 11.57 25.72
CA ILE A 34 -0.74 12.47 26.22
C ILE A 34 -1.26 13.88 26.55
N LYS A 35 -2.56 14.14 26.34
CA LYS A 35 -3.23 15.43 26.58
C LYS A 35 -2.57 16.60 25.85
N GLN A 36 -2.08 16.37 24.62
CA GLN A 36 -1.47 17.40 23.78
C GLN A 36 -2.35 17.74 22.58
N LYS A 37 -2.15 18.93 22.02
CA LYS A 37 -2.89 19.42 20.84
C LYS A 37 -2.20 19.08 19.51
N LYS A 38 -0.89 18.81 19.54
CA LYS A 38 -0.09 18.56 18.33
C LYS A 38 0.87 17.40 18.55
N LEU A 39 1.00 16.56 17.54
CA LEU A 39 1.98 15.49 17.44
C LEU A 39 2.26 15.22 15.97
N LYS A 40 3.54 15.11 15.60
CA LYS A 40 3.94 14.66 14.29
C LYS A 40 3.75 13.15 14.20
N VAL A 41 3.01 12.66 13.21
CA VAL A 41 2.82 11.24 12.94
C VAL A 41 2.85 11.05 11.43
N GLY A 42 3.61 10.07 10.96
CA GLY A 42 3.70 9.70 9.56
C GLY A 42 3.86 8.20 9.39
N HIS A 43 3.80 7.70 8.16
CA HIS A 43 3.98 6.29 7.82
C HIS A 43 5.10 6.09 6.81
N ALA A 44 5.72 4.93 6.82
CA ALA A 44 6.76 4.53 5.89
C ALA A 44 6.20 3.51 4.88
N GLY A 45 5.65 4.03 3.79
CA GLY A 45 5.03 3.24 2.73
C GLY A 45 3.50 3.29 2.78
N THR A 46 2.91 3.36 1.60
CA THR A 46 1.45 3.34 1.40
C THR A 46 0.99 1.93 1.09
N LEU A 47 -0.11 1.53 1.67
CA LEU A 47 -0.91 0.38 1.28
C LEU A 47 -2.26 0.87 0.77
N ASP A 48 -2.70 0.30 -0.33
CA ASP A 48 -3.99 0.61 -0.94
C ASP A 48 -5.15 0.18 -0.03
N PRO A 49 -6.36 0.72 -0.22
CA PRO A 49 -7.52 0.36 0.61
C PRO A 49 -7.80 -1.13 0.64
N LEU A 50 -7.66 -1.83 -0.49
CA LEU A 50 -7.87 -3.27 -0.61
C LEU A 50 -6.70 -4.12 -0.09
N ALA A 51 -5.55 -3.52 0.21
CA ALA A 51 -4.44 -4.23 0.82
C ALA A 51 -4.56 -4.24 2.34
N THR A 52 -4.20 -5.34 2.97
CA THR A 52 -3.93 -5.48 4.40
C THR A 52 -2.44 -5.68 4.63
N GLY A 53 -1.97 -5.61 5.87
CA GLY A 53 -0.60 -5.93 6.22
C GLY A 53 0.11 -4.83 7.00
N VAL A 54 1.41 -5.03 7.19
CA VAL A 54 2.21 -4.22 8.10
C VAL A 54 2.43 -2.81 7.57
N MET A 55 2.01 -1.82 8.34
CA MET A 55 2.38 -0.42 8.19
C MET A 55 3.32 0.00 9.32
N ILE A 56 4.35 0.75 8.97
CA ILE A 56 5.27 1.36 9.94
C ILE A 56 4.83 2.80 10.17
N ILE A 57 4.46 3.10 11.40
CA ILE A 57 4.06 4.44 11.84
C ILE A 57 5.17 5.03 12.71
N CYS A 58 5.59 6.24 12.39
CA CYS A 58 6.59 6.98 13.16
C CYS A 58 5.93 8.18 13.83
N THR A 59 6.31 8.46 15.08
CA THR A 59 5.83 9.62 15.84
C THR A 59 6.97 10.57 16.20
N GLY A 60 6.66 11.83 16.50
CA GLY A 60 7.62 12.81 16.98
C GLY A 60 8.88 12.91 16.11
N ARG A 61 10.05 12.85 16.73
CA ARG A 61 11.35 12.90 16.04
C ARG A 61 11.62 11.70 15.15
N ALA A 62 11.03 10.52 15.44
CA ALA A 62 11.19 9.33 14.61
C ALA A 62 10.61 9.49 13.19
N THR A 63 9.76 10.50 12.95
CA THR A 63 9.28 10.81 11.59
C THR A 63 10.41 11.18 10.62
N LYS A 64 11.57 11.60 11.11
CA LYS A 64 12.76 11.86 10.27
C LYS A 64 13.40 10.58 9.72
N ARG A 65 13.07 9.43 10.30
CA ARG A 65 13.59 8.12 9.90
C ARG A 65 12.66 7.36 8.94
N ILE A 66 11.55 7.98 8.50
CA ILE A 66 10.57 7.35 7.60
C ILE A 66 11.25 6.84 6.33
N GLU A 67 12.17 7.61 5.77
CA GLU A 67 12.90 7.26 4.55
C GLU A 67 13.74 5.98 4.71
N GLU A 68 14.35 5.77 5.87
CA GLU A 68 15.11 4.55 6.18
C GLU A 68 14.26 3.28 6.01
N PHE A 69 12.97 3.36 6.39
CA PHE A 69 12.04 2.23 6.30
C PHE A 69 11.46 2.07 4.90
N GLN A 70 11.39 3.15 4.11
CA GLN A 70 10.90 3.09 2.73
C GLN A 70 11.83 2.28 1.81
N TYR A 71 13.14 2.29 2.10
CA TYR A 71 14.13 1.55 1.32
C TYR A 71 14.32 0.08 1.76
N GLN A 72 13.65 -0.36 2.79
CA GLN A 72 13.73 -1.77 3.22
C GLN A 72 13.03 -2.70 2.22
N THR A 73 13.52 -3.94 2.15
CA THR A 73 12.88 -5.01 1.38
C THR A 73 11.45 -5.21 1.85
N LYS A 74 10.55 -5.36 0.91
CA LYS A 74 9.11 -5.61 1.13
C LYS A 74 8.69 -6.88 0.43
N GLU A 75 7.81 -7.62 1.08
CA GLU A 75 7.18 -8.80 0.51
C GLU A 75 5.68 -8.55 0.39
N TYR A 76 5.12 -8.90 -0.78
CA TYR A 76 3.70 -8.78 -1.07
C TYR A 76 3.15 -10.11 -1.56
N ILE A 77 2.01 -10.51 -1.02
CA ILE A 77 1.20 -11.60 -1.55
C ILE A 77 0.06 -10.97 -2.34
N ALA A 78 0.10 -11.12 -3.66
CA ALA A 78 -0.91 -10.56 -4.55
C ALA A 78 -1.79 -11.65 -5.13
N THR A 79 -3.11 -11.43 -5.12
CA THR A 79 -4.09 -12.28 -5.80
C THR A 79 -4.57 -11.57 -7.05
N LEU A 80 -4.33 -12.18 -8.21
CA LEU A 80 -4.79 -11.66 -9.50
C LEU A 80 -6.05 -12.41 -9.93
N ARG A 81 -7.08 -11.66 -10.35
CA ARG A 81 -8.25 -12.21 -11.04
C ARG A 81 -7.98 -12.18 -12.54
N LEU A 82 -7.97 -13.36 -13.16
CA LEU A 82 -7.82 -13.49 -14.61
C LEU A 82 -9.17 -13.31 -15.31
N GLY A 83 -9.12 -12.90 -16.56
CA GLY A 83 -10.30 -12.77 -17.42
C GLY A 83 -11.14 -11.51 -17.20
N ALA A 84 -10.62 -10.51 -16.48
CA ALA A 84 -11.31 -9.24 -16.27
C ALA A 84 -10.33 -8.07 -16.24
N THR A 85 -10.80 -6.90 -16.64
CA THR A 85 -10.12 -5.61 -16.47
C THR A 85 -10.98 -4.64 -15.69
N THR A 86 -10.32 -3.64 -15.08
CA THR A 86 -10.96 -2.53 -14.39
C THR A 86 -10.20 -1.24 -14.73
N PRO A 87 -10.84 -0.06 -14.70
CA PRO A 87 -10.17 1.21 -14.95
C PRO A 87 -9.07 1.55 -13.96
N SER A 88 -9.14 1.03 -12.72
CA SER A 88 -8.15 1.23 -11.68
C SER A 88 -7.03 0.19 -11.66
N PHE A 89 -7.10 -0.85 -12.50
CA PHE A 89 -6.21 -2.02 -12.51
C PHE A 89 -6.22 -2.84 -11.22
N ASP A 90 -7.23 -2.63 -10.37
CA ASP A 90 -7.53 -3.38 -9.17
C ASP A 90 -9.04 -3.60 -9.00
N LEU A 91 -9.49 -4.07 -7.85
CA LEU A 91 -10.91 -4.30 -7.58
C LEU A 91 -11.58 -3.12 -6.83
N GLU A 92 -11.01 -1.92 -6.85
CA GLU A 92 -11.64 -0.71 -6.30
C GLU A 92 -12.74 -0.17 -7.22
N THR A 93 -12.65 -0.44 -8.51
CA THR A 93 -13.67 -0.07 -9.52
C THR A 93 -14.36 -1.29 -10.10
N GLU A 94 -15.49 -1.05 -10.74
CA GLU A 94 -16.25 -2.10 -11.42
C GLU A 94 -15.50 -2.64 -12.65
N ILE A 95 -15.79 -3.90 -13.01
CA ILE A 95 -15.22 -4.55 -14.18
C ILE A 95 -15.75 -3.86 -15.44
N ASP A 96 -14.85 -3.42 -16.31
CA ASP A 96 -15.13 -2.78 -17.58
C ASP A 96 -14.90 -3.70 -18.79
N GLY A 97 -14.16 -4.79 -18.61
CA GLY A 97 -13.93 -5.77 -19.66
C GLY A 97 -13.88 -7.20 -19.13
N VAL A 98 -14.45 -8.13 -19.91
CA VAL A 98 -14.42 -9.56 -19.61
C VAL A 98 -13.81 -10.31 -20.79
N TYR A 99 -12.87 -11.21 -20.49
CA TYR A 99 -12.10 -11.98 -21.49
C TYR A 99 -12.11 -13.47 -21.17
N PRO A 100 -12.09 -14.34 -22.20
CA PRO A 100 -11.94 -15.77 -22.00
C PRO A 100 -10.65 -16.10 -21.26
N HIS A 101 -10.72 -16.94 -20.24
CA HIS A 101 -9.56 -17.32 -19.43
C HIS A 101 -9.48 -18.84 -19.15
N GLU A 102 -10.42 -19.62 -19.64
CA GLU A 102 -10.52 -21.07 -19.46
C GLU A 102 -9.34 -21.83 -20.06
N HIS A 103 -8.67 -21.22 -21.05
CA HIS A 103 -7.47 -21.78 -21.69
C HIS A 103 -6.19 -21.54 -20.90
N ILE A 104 -6.24 -20.75 -19.82
CA ILE A 104 -5.08 -20.43 -19.00
C ILE A 104 -4.84 -21.59 -18.01
N THR A 105 -3.70 -22.25 -18.15
CA THR A 105 -3.27 -23.33 -17.26
C THR A 105 -2.20 -22.86 -16.29
N ARG A 106 -1.98 -23.61 -15.24
CA ARG A 106 -0.90 -23.38 -14.28
C ARG A 106 0.46 -23.31 -15.01
N GLU A 107 0.72 -24.20 -15.94
CA GLU A 107 1.96 -24.26 -16.71
C GLU A 107 2.15 -22.98 -17.56
N SER A 108 1.06 -22.43 -18.12
CA SER A 108 1.13 -21.18 -18.89
C SER A 108 1.46 -19.99 -17.99
N VAL A 109 0.93 -19.96 -16.76
CA VAL A 109 1.26 -18.95 -15.76
C VAL A 109 2.73 -19.07 -15.33
N GLU A 110 3.16 -20.28 -14.91
CA GLU A 110 4.55 -20.51 -14.46
C GLU A 110 5.58 -20.18 -15.54
N ARG A 111 5.27 -20.43 -16.80
CA ARG A 111 6.11 -20.05 -17.94
C ARG A 111 6.18 -18.54 -18.18
N THR A 112 5.13 -17.82 -17.76
CA THR A 112 5.04 -16.35 -17.96
C THR A 112 5.70 -15.58 -16.81
N LEU A 113 5.61 -16.07 -15.57
CA LEU A 113 6.13 -15.41 -14.37
C LEU A 113 7.59 -14.95 -14.46
N PRO A 114 8.55 -15.71 -15.04
CA PRO A 114 9.93 -15.26 -15.15
C PRO A 114 10.12 -13.94 -15.90
N ARG A 115 9.14 -13.55 -16.74
CA ARG A 115 9.18 -12.26 -17.48
C ARG A 115 8.97 -11.06 -16.56
N PHE A 116 8.46 -11.28 -15.34
CA PHE A 116 8.18 -10.26 -14.31
C PHE A 116 9.17 -10.32 -13.16
N VAL A 117 10.26 -11.10 -13.30
CA VAL A 117 11.31 -11.22 -12.29
C VAL A 117 12.56 -10.47 -12.76
N GLY A 118 13.18 -9.72 -11.86
CA GLY A 118 14.41 -8.97 -12.12
C GLY A 118 14.27 -7.49 -11.79
N SER A 119 15.17 -6.67 -12.33
CA SER A 119 15.12 -5.23 -12.16
C SER A 119 14.02 -4.64 -13.04
N ILE A 120 12.89 -4.32 -12.45
CA ILE A 120 11.73 -3.75 -13.12
C ILE A 120 11.54 -2.33 -12.61
N MET A 121 11.39 -1.37 -13.55
CA MET A 121 11.04 -0.01 -13.17
C MET A 121 9.55 0.05 -12.86
N PRO A 122 9.16 0.38 -11.62
CA PRO A 122 7.74 0.49 -11.28
C PRO A 122 7.12 1.68 -12.02
N VAL A 123 5.99 1.46 -12.65
CA VAL A 123 5.19 2.51 -13.29
C VAL A 123 4.18 3.02 -12.28
N SER A 124 4.14 4.33 -12.05
CA SER A 124 3.17 4.91 -11.11
C SER A 124 1.77 5.02 -11.74
N TYR A 125 0.73 4.90 -10.91
CA TYR A 125 -0.68 5.09 -11.33
C TYR A 125 -0.96 6.43 -12.01
N THR A 126 -0.24 7.49 -11.63
CA THR A 126 -0.36 8.81 -12.26
C THR A 126 0.08 8.81 -13.71
N HIS A 127 1.03 7.98 -14.09
CA HIS A 127 1.49 7.84 -15.46
C HIS A 127 0.46 7.09 -16.33
N LEU A 128 -0.17 6.06 -15.78
CA LEU A 128 -1.21 5.28 -16.47
C LEU A 128 -2.45 6.13 -16.74
N ARG A 129 -2.90 6.95 -15.78
CA ARG A 129 -4.06 7.86 -15.98
C ARG A 129 -3.80 8.98 -16.96
N ALA A 130 -2.57 9.43 -17.14
CA ALA A 130 -2.22 10.50 -18.08
C ALA A 130 -2.36 10.07 -19.56
N HIS A 131 -2.36 8.78 -19.85
CA HIS A 131 -2.55 8.25 -21.21
C HIS A 131 -4.01 8.04 -21.61
N GLU A 132 -4.93 8.04 -20.65
CA GLU A 132 -6.37 7.88 -20.91
C GLU A 132 -7.10 9.18 -21.30
N THR A 133 -6.42 10.33 -21.21
CA THR A 133 -6.99 11.66 -21.51
C THR A 133 -6.50 12.26 -22.84
N ALA A 134 -5.95 11.46 -23.74
CA ALA A 134 -5.52 11.90 -25.06
C ALA A 134 -6.45 11.38 -26.16
#